data_4c7b33b0ed7a5fede87116dcf778cb98
#
_entry.id   4c7b33b0ed7a5fede87116dcf778cb98
#
_cell.length_a   1.000
_cell.length_b   1.000
_cell.length_c   1.000
_cell.angle_alpha   90.00
_cell.angle_beta   90.00
_cell.angle_gamma   90.00
#
_symmetry.space_group_name_H-M   'P 1'
#
loop_
_entity.id
_entity.type
_entity.pdbx_description
1 polymer ?
#
loop_
_entity_poly.entity_id
_entity_poly.type
_entity_poly.pdbx_seq_one_letter_code
_entity_poly.pdbx_strand_id
1 'polypeptide(L)'
;MFRKLSFKVTLIVNVILFVVISLGTLYLVRQQYASLEEAYKNEGKMMSTIGAKAVSRVMEEAVDNGVLSITDVFDVNYIAIPATDPAKFRTKYDAYTDKAILSLEDIFLKNPSVVFAVAADVNGYVPTHNTKYQHASSGNKDKDKASNRTKRIFNDPVGLKAAENTIEGFAQLYKRDTGEMMWDLASPIIIKGKIWGNFRLGLSLVSLDQAKSSLLVTLLSIMGTIFVFSVFLVMLVVNATLRPLTVFTANAIQIADGDVELQIVANSNDEIGDLGKALERMRLSLKFAMDRLRKKN
;
A
#
# COMPACT_ATOMS: atom_id res chain seq x y z
N MET A 1 -28.48 -5.28 -33.53
CA MET A 1 -27.62 -4.31 -32.83
C MET A 1 -26.13 -4.51 -33.17
N PHE A 2 -25.61 -5.74 -33.17
CA PHE A 2 -24.17 -6.10 -33.40
C PHE A 2 -23.64 -5.87 -34.87
N ARG A 3 -24.49 -5.53 -35.83
CA ARG A 3 -24.10 -5.29 -37.24
C ARG A 3 -23.71 -3.82 -37.54
N LYS A 4 -24.00 -2.88 -36.64
CA LYS A 4 -23.69 -1.46 -36.85
C LYS A 4 -22.19 -1.20 -36.71
N LEU A 5 -21.60 -0.47 -37.67
CA LEU A 5 -20.19 -0.09 -37.66
C LEU A 5 -19.79 0.63 -36.37
N SER A 6 -20.62 1.57 -35.91
CA SER A 6 -20.38 2.29 -34.65
C SER A 6 -20.21 1.37 -33.45
N PHE A 7 -21.06 0.31 -33.33
CA PHE A 7 -20.95 -0.65 -32.26
C PHE A 7 -19.61 -1.42 -32.30
N LYS A 8 -19.21 -1.88 -33.49
CA LYS A 8 -17.95 -2.63 -33.65
C LYS A 8 -16.73 -1.77 -33.29
N VAL A 9 -16.70 -0.52 -33.76
CA VAL A 9 -15.61 0.42 -33.49
C VAL A 9 -15.55 0.72 -31.98
N THR A 10 -16.70 1.05 -31.37
CA THR A 10 -16.79 1.30 -29.91
C THR A 10 -16.30 0.09 -29.11
N LEU A 11 -16.71 -1.12 -29.49
CA LEU A 11 -16.29 -2.34 -28.78
C LEU A 11 -14.78 -2.56 -28.88
N ILE A 12 -14.20 -2.45 -30.08
CA ILE A 12 -12.75 -2.67 -30.28
C ILE A 12 -11.94 -1.65 -29.48
N VAL A 13 -12.29 -0.36 -29.58
CA VAL A 13 -11.60 0.70 -28.84
C VAL A 13 -11.68 0.48 -27.33
N ASN A 14 -12.85 0.13 -26.82
CA ASN A 14 -13.02 -0.12 -25.38
C ASN A 14 -12.30 -1.38 -24.89
N VAL A 15 -12.21 -2.44 -25.71
CA VAL A 15 -11.40 -3.62 -25.37
C VAL A 15 -9.92 -3.26 -25.30
N ILE A 16 -9.40 -2.48 -26.26
CA ILE A 16 -8.02 -2.00 -26.23
C ILE A 16 -7.77 -1.15 -24.97
N LEU A 17 -8.65 -0.19 -24.68
CA LEU A 17 -8.56 0.66 -23.48
C LEU A 17 -8.60 -0.18 -22.20
N PHE A 18 -9.48 -1.16 -22.11
CA PHE A 18 -9.55 -2.06 -20.95
C PHE A 18 -8.24 -2.81 -20.74
N VAL A 19 -7.64 -3.36 -21.78
CA VAL A 19 -6.36 -4.06 -21.69
C VAL A 19 -5.25 -3.11 -21.22
N VAL A 20 -5.15 -1.92 -21.83
CA VAL A 20 -4.12 -0.92 -21.46
C VAL A 20 -4.28 -0.46 -20.01
N ILE A 21 -5.50 -0.13 -19.59
CA ILE A 21 -5.80 0.30 -18.22
C ILE A 21 -5.48 -0.84 -17.23
N SER A 22 -5.87 -2.09 -17.54
CA SER A 22 -5.63 -3.25 -16.68
C SER A 22 -4.13 -3.52 -16.50
N LEU A 23 -3.34 -3.47 -17.58
CA LEU A 23 -1.89 -3.66 -17.49
C LEU A 23 -1.22 -2.51 -16.72
N GLY A 24 -1.63 -1.27 -16.98
CA GLY A 24 -1.15 -0.09 -16.25
C GLY A 24 -1.47 -0.16 -14.77
N THR A 25 -2.71 -0.56 -14.41
CA THR A 25 -3.12 -0.74 -13.02
C THR A 25 -2.29 -1.82 -12.32
N LEU A 26 -2.08 -2.97 -12.97
CA LEU A 26 -1.28 -4.06 -12.41
C LEU A 26 0.17 -3.61 -12.14
N TYR A 27 0.77 -2.88 -13.07
CA TYR A 27 2.11 -2.30 -12.90
C TYR A 27 2.16 -1.33 -11.70
N LEU A 28 1.21 -0.39 -11.64
CA LEU A 28 1.14 0.60 -10.55
C LEU A 28 0.93 -0.07 -9.18
N VAL A 29 0.04 -1.06 -9.08
CA VAL A 29 -0.20 -1.79 -7.83
C VAL A 29 1.09 -2.47 -7.34
N ARG A 30 1.81 -3.16 -8.23
CA ARG A 30 3.07 -3.82 -7.87
C ARG A 30 4.13 -2.82 -7.38
N GLN A 31 4.30 -1.72 -8.10
CA GLN A 31 5.25 -0.67 -7.74
C GLN A 31 4.89 -0.03 -6.39
N GLN A 32 3.62 0.31 -6.19
CA GLN A 32 3.14 0.94 -4.96
C GLN A 32 3.24 -0.01 -3.76
N TYR A 33 2.99 -1.30 -3.92
CA TYR A 33 3.16 -2.27 -2.85
C TYR A 33 4.62 -2.40 -2.41
N ALA A 34 5.55 -2.46 -3.36
CA ALA A 34 6.98 -2.51 -3.04
C ALA A 34 7.44 -1.22 -2.34
N SER A 35 7.03 -0.07 -2.84
CA SER A 35 7.35 1.24 -2.24
C SER A 35 6.77 1.38 -0.83
N LEU A 36 5.52 0.93 -0.61
CA LEU A 36 4.86 0.98 0.70
C LEU A 36 5.58 0.08 1.71
N GLU A 37 5.95 -1.14 1.31
CA GLU A 37 6.67 -2.06 2.19
C GLU A 37 8.06 -1.53 2.56
N GLU A 38 8.78 -0.95 1.60
CA GLU A 38 10.08 -0.34 1.85
C GLU A 38 9.96 0.89 2.78
N ALA A 39 8.99 1.76 2.53
CA ALA A 39 8.71 2.92 3.38
C ALA A 39 8.40 2.48 4.83
N TYR A 40 7.60 1.43 4.99
CA TYR A 40 7.24 0.86 6.28
C TYR A 40 8.45 0.32 7.05
N LYS A 41 9.33 -0.42 6.36
CA LYS A 41 10.59 -0.90 6.93
C LYS A 41 11.54 0.25 7.30
N ASN A 42 11.66 1.25 6.43
CA ASN A 42 12.54 2.39 6.66
C ASN A 42 12.06 3.26 7.83
N GLU A 43 10.75 3.44 7.99
CA GLU A 43 10.17 4.08 9.17
C GLU A 43 10.54 3.32 10.45
N GLY A 44 10.37 2.00 10.46
CA GLY A 44 10.74 1.17 11.61
C GLY A 44 12.23 1.17 11.93
N LYS A 45 13.08 1.15 10.89
CA LYS A 45 14.55 1.29 11.07
C LYS A 45 14.90 2.61 11.74
N MET A 46 14.32 3.70 11.27
CA MET A 46 14.53 5.02 11.85
C MET A 46 14.06 5.05 13.31
N MET A 47 12.86 4.54 13.60
CA MET A 47 12.32 4.49 14.97
C MET A 47 13.19 3.64 15.90
N SER A 48 13.67 2.46 15.46
CA SER A 48 14.54 1.63 16.29
C SER A 48 15.88 2.31 16.57
N THR A 49 16.45 3.04 15.59
CA THR A 49 17.70 3.80 15.77
C THR A 49 17.51 4.96 16.74
N ILE A 50 16.39 5.70 16.63
CA ILE A 50 16.07 6.79 17.57
C ILE A 50 15.90 6.24 18.98
N GLY A 51 15.15 5.13 19.14
CA GLY A 51 14.96 4.48 20.43
C GLY A 51 16.28 4.01 21.06
N ALA A 52 17.14 3.38 20.26
CA ALA A 52 18.47 2.96 20.71
C ALA A 52 19.32 4.13 21.23
N LYS A 53 19.40 5.22 20.46
CA LYS A 53 20.16 6.41 20.84
C LYS A 53 19.58 7.09 22.09
N ALA A 54 18.26 7.12 22.21
CA ALA A 54 17.61 7.71 23.38
C ALA A 54 17.86 6.88 24.65
N VAL A 55 17.75 5.54 24.60
CA VAL A 55 18.07 4.65 25.72
C VAL A 55 19.55 4.74 26.05
N SER A 56 20.44 4.74 25.06
CA SER A 56 21.89 4.95 25.22
C SER A 56 22.16 6.17 26.07
N ARG A 57 21.59 7.32 25.67
CA ARG A 57 21.76 8.60 26.39
C ARG A 57 21.25 8.53 27.84
N VAL A 58 20.06 8.01 28.05
CA VAL A 58 19.46 7.87 29.40
C VAL A 58 20.34 7.02 30.31
N MET A 59 20.85 5.89 29.79
CA MET A 59 21.72 5.00 30.56
C MET A 59 23.11 5.60 30.83
N GLU A 60 23.67 6.35 29.85
CA GLU A 60 24.94 7.08 30.04
C GLU A 60 24.82 8.20 31.07
N GLU A 61 23.71 8.95 31.04
CA GLU A 61 23.41 9.97 32.05
C GLU A 61 23.29 9.37 33.46
N ALA A 62 22.75 8.15 33.59
CA ALA A 62 22.69 7.43 34.87
C ALA A 62 24.10 7.12 35.42
N VAL A 63 25.01 6.71 34.54
CA VAL A 63 26.41 6.44 34.89
C VAL A 63 27.13 7.74 35.26
N ASP A 64 26.99 8.79 34.45
CA ASP A 64 27.69 10.07 34.63
C ASP A 64 27.24 10.78 35.92
N ASN A 65 25.97 10.63 36.32
CA ASN A 65 25.40 11.17 37.52
C ASN A 65 25.58 10.26 38.77
N GLY A 66 26.27 9.11 38.63
CA GLY A 66 26.53 8.18 39.72
C GLY A 66 25.29 7.45 40.24
N VAL A 67 24.19 7.44 39.48
CA VAL A 67 22.95 6.69 39.84
C VAL A 67 23.16 5.19 39.68
N LEU A 68 23.90 4.79 38.60
CA LEU A 68 24.33 3.43 38.34
C LEU A 68 25.84 3.40 38.16
N SER A 69 26.51 2.36 38.65
CA SER A 69 27.87 2.11 38.22
C SER A 69 27.92 1.50 36.81
N ILE A 70 29.03 1.62 36.13
CA ILE A 70 29.20 0.97 34.82
C ILE A 70 29.03 -0.57 34.90
N THR A 71 29.43 -1.19 36.04
CA THR A 71 29.24 -2.62 36.29
C THR A 71 27.79 -2.98 36.53
N ASP A 72 27.00 -2.09 37.11
CA ASP A 72 25.56 -2.31 37.35
C ASP A 72 24.79 -2.23 36.03
N VAL A 73 25.16 -1.29 35.11
CA VAL A 73 24.56 -1.17 33.77
C VAL A 73 24.76 -2.42 32.95
N PHE A 74 25.94 -3.07 33.04
CA PHE A 74 26.25 -4.29 32.33
C PHE A 74 26.06 -5.56 33.17
N ASP A 75 25.18 -5.51 34.17
CA ASP A 75 24.85 -6.69 35.00
C ASP A 75 24.06 -7.71 34.21
N VAL A 76 24.62 -8.89 34.01
CA VAL A 76 24.00 -10.05 33.34
C VAL A 76 23.70 -11.19 34.34
N ASN A 77 23.70 -10.89 35.64
CA ASN A 77 23.30 -11.84 36.67
C ASN A 77 21.79 -11.77 36.90
N TYR A 78 21.06 -12.61 36.15
CA TYR A 78 19.60 -12.65 36.22
C TYR A 78 19.09 -13.41 37.43
N ILE A 79 18.69 -12.66 38.47
CA ILE A 79 18.12 -13.23 39.70
C ILE A 79 16.66 -13.57 39.43
N ALA A 80 16.30 -14.85 39.52
CA ALA A 80 14.95 -15.33 39.30
C ALA A 80 13.96 -14.72 40.29
N ILE A 81 12.80 -14.28 39.81
CA ILE A 81 11.68 -13.84 40.66
C ILE A 81 10.83 -15.08 40.97
N PRO A 82 10.71 -15.47 42.26
CA PRO A 82 10.00 -16.69 42.64
C PRO A 82 8.51 -16.64 42.23
N ALA A 83 7.95 -17.82 41.96
CA ALA A 83 6.52 -17.99 41.69
C ALA A 83 6.00 -17.19 40.47
N THR A 84 6.84 -17.03 39.40
CA THR A 84 6.42 -16.40 38.16
C THR A 84 6.37 -17.43 37.02
N ASP A 85 5.27 -17.49 36.29
CA ASP A 85 5.11 -18.24 35.07
C ASP A 85 4.36 -17.34 34.02
N PRO A 86 5.01 -16.93 32.94
CA PRO A 86 6.39 -17.20 32.53
C PRO A 86 7.46 -16.68 33.48
N ALA A 87 8.63 -17.36 33.49
CA ALA A 87 9.76 -17.01 34.38
C ALA A 87 10.21 -15.56 34.17
N LYS A 88 10.43 -14.87 35.30
CA LYS A 88 10.90 -13.48 35.34
C LYS A 88 12.18 -13.36 36.14
N PHE A 89 12.93 -12.32 35.84
CA PHE A 89 14.24 -12.08 36.44
C PHE A 89 14.40 -10.63 36.88
N ARG A 90 15.48 -10.36 37.63
CA ARG A 90 15.90 -9.02 38.05
C ARG A 90 17.38 -8.84 37.78
N THR A 91 17.73 -7.60 37.42
CA THR A 91 19.10 -7.11 37.29
C THR A 91 19.26 -5.85 38.14
N LYS A 92 20.48 -5.34 38.30
CA LYS A 92 20.77 -4.14 39.06
C LYS A 92 20.22 -2.85 38.44
N TYR A 93 20.04 -2.82 37.11
CA TYR A 93 19.53 -1.65 36.37
C TYR A 93 18.01 -1.57 36.31
N ASP A 94 17.27 -2.59 36.67
CA ASP A 94 15.80 -2.68 36.52
C ASP A 94 15.06 -1.50 37.15
N ALA A 95 15.38 -1.16 38.40
CA ALA A 95 14.65 -0.10 39.10
C ALA A 95 14.83 1.29 38.47
N TYR A 96 15.95 1.48 37.79
CA TYR A 96 16.22 2.69 37.02
C TYR A 96 15.48 2.66 35.67
N THR A 97 15.60 1.59 34.91
CA THR A 97 14.97 1.47 33.61
C THR A 97 13.45 1.55 33.67
N ASP A 98 12.84 0.94 34.68
CA ASP A 98 11.37 1.02 34.90
C ASP A 98 10.86 2.46 35.02
N LYS A 99 11.68 3.37 35.54
CA LYS A 99 11.32 4.79 35.70
C LYS A 99 11.76 5.64 34.52
N ALA A 100 12.96 5.38 33.99
CA ALA A 100 13.62 6.27 33.06
C ALA A 100 13.27 6.01 31.58
N ILE A 101 13.00 4.74 31.19
CA ILE A 101 12.78 4.41 29.78
C ILE A 101 11.34 3.99 29.45
N LEU A 102 10.48 3.69 30.41
CA LEU A 102 9.11 3.25 30.15
C LEU A 102 8.32 4.25 29.29
N SER A 103 8.35 5.54 29.67
CA SER A 103 7.64 6.56 28.92
C SER A 103 8.20 6.77 27.51
N LEU A 104 9.49 6.54 27.33
CA LEU A 104 10.18 6.58 26.02
C LEU A 104 9.73 5.39 25.15
N GLU A 105 9.65 4.19 25.70
CA GLU A 105 9.14 3.02 24.99
C GLU A 105 7.67 3.19 24.58
N ASP A 106 6.83 3.77 25.46
CA ASP A 106 5.41 4.00 25.20
C ASP A 106 5.12 5.03 24.11
N ILE A 107 6.03 6.00 23.90
CA ILE A 107 5.88 6.99 22.82
C ILE A 107 5.75 6.34 21.44
N PHE A 108 6.50 5.26 21.18
CA PHE A 108 6.46 4.56 19.90
C PHE A 108 5.11 3.89 19.63
N LEU A 109 4.37 3.50 20.68
CA LEU A 109 3.03 2.89 20.55
C LEU A 109 1.94 3.89 20.14
N LYS A 110 2.25 5.20 20.08
CA LYS A 110 1.35 6.18 19.45
C LYS A 110 1.20 5.95 17.95
N ASN A 111 2.18 5.32 17.32
CA ASN A 111 2.03 4.80 15.97
C ASN A 111 1.26 3.47 16.03
N PRO A 112 0.03 3.38 15.44
CA PRO A 112 -0.81 2.19 15.52
C PRO A 112 -0.21 0.96 14.84
N SER A 113 0.81 1.16 14.00
CA SER A 113 1.54 0.07 13.36
C SER A 113 2.57 -0.59 14.26
N VAL A 114 2.95 0.07 15.36
CA VAL A 114 3.92 -0.44 16.33
C VAL A 114 3.21 -1.35 17.35
N VAL A 115 3.62 -2.60 17.38
CA VAL A 115 3.10 -3.61 18.32
C VAL A 115 3.82 -3.51 19.66
N PHE A 116 5.15 -3.39 19.64
CA PHE A 116 6.00 -3.18 20.80
C PHE A 116 7.23 -2.34 20.46
N ALA A 117 7.78 -1.69 21.45
CA ALA A 117 9.07 -1.01 21.39
C ALA A 117 9.77 -1.17 22.75
N VAL A 118 10.92 -1.86 22.78
CA VAL A 118 11.59 -2.25 24.03
C VAL A 118 13.10 -2.20 23.89
N ALA A 119 13.79 -1.90 25.00
CA ALA A 119 15.21 -2.16 25.14
C ALA A 119 15.42 -3.59 25.65
N ALA A 120 16.26 -4.35 24.96
CA ALA A 120 16.70 -5.69 25.38
C ALA A 120 18.22 -5.72 25.48
N ASP A 121 18.76 -6.37 26.50
CA ASP A 121 20.20 -6.53 26.63
C ASP A 121 20.77 -7.59 25.66
N VAL A 122 22.07 -7.81 25.71
CA VAL A 122 22.79 -8.76 24.83
C VAL A 122 22.31 -10.21 24.93
N ASN A 123 21.59 -10.59 25.98
CA ASN A 123 21.02 -11.93 26.17
C ASN A 123 19.51 -11.96 25.91
N GLY A 124 18.93 -10.88 25.39
CA GLY A 124 17.50 -10.75 25.14
C GLY A 124 16.65 -10.51 26.38
N TYR A 125 17.26 -10.10 27.50
CA TYR A 125 16.50 -9.70 28.68
C TYR A 125 15.86 -8.32 28.49
N VAL A 126 14.57 -8.24 28.75
CA VAL A 126 13.77 -7.01 28.68
C VAL A 126 13.47 -6.50 30.08
N PRO A 127 14.23 -5.53 30.59
CA PRO A 127 14.10 -5.02 31.96
C PRO A 127 12.77 -4.31 32.19
N THR A 128 12.30 -3.56 31.22
CA THR A 128 10.98 -2.97 31.20
C THR A 128 10.32 -3.21 29.86
N HIS A 129 9.01 -3.08 29.78
CA HIS A 129 8.26 -3.24 28.54
C HIS A 129 7.20 -2.14 28.47
N ASN A 130 6.67 -1.83 27.31
CA ASN A 130 5.57 -0.88 27.18
C ASN A 130 4.48 -1.15 28.21
N THR A 131 3.85 -0.11 28.74
CA THR A 131 2.78 -0.19 29.77
C THR A 131 1.69 -1.20 29.38
N LYS A 132 1.34 -1.27 28.10
CA LYS A 132 0.39 -2.25 27.54
C LYS A 132 0.73 -3.72 27.86
N TYR A 133 1.99 -4.03 28.15
CA TYR A 133 2.48 -5.39 28.40
C TYR A 133 3.06 -5.59 29.81
N GLN A 134 2.69 -4.73 30.75
CA GLN A 134 3.09 -4.79 32.15
C GLN A 134 1.93 -5.10 33.10
N HIS A 135 0.93 -5.85 32.62
CA HIS A 135 -0.17 -6.26 33.48
C HIS A 135 0.32 -7.15 34.64
N ALA A 136 -0.38 -7.08 35.77
CA ALA A 136 -0.14 -8.01 36.86
C ALA A 136 -0.42 -9.46 36.43
N SER A 137 0.24 -10.43 37.09
CA SER A 137 -0.04 -11.84 36.81
C SER A 137 -1.51 -12.15 37.08
N SER A 138 -2.13 -12.79 36.12
CA SER A 138 -3.54 -13.21 36.17
C SER A 138 -3.72 -14.64 36.68
N GLY A 139 -2.61 -15.37 36.86
CA GLY A 139 -2.62 -16.82 37.15
C GLY A 139 -2.94 -17.70 35.92
N ASN A 140 -3.22 -17.11 34.79
CA ASN A 140 -3.41 -17.81 33.51
C ASN A 140 -2.17 -17.62 32.62
N LYS A 141 -1.44 -18.69 32.38
CA LYS A 141 -0.16 -18.68 31.65
C LYS A 141 -0.27 -18.08 30.25
N ASP A 142 -1.31 -18.41 29.48
CA ASP A 142 -1.44 -17.90 28.11
C ASP A 142 -1.76 -16.41 28.10
N LYS A 143 -2.61 -15.96 29.01
CA LYS A 143 -2.90 -14.54 29.19
C LYS A 143 -1.66 -13.77 29.64
N ASP A 144 -0.94 -14.30 30.64
CA ASP A 144 0.27 -13.66 31.16
C ASP A 144 1.42 -13.68 30.12
N LYS A 145 1.50 -14.71 29.30
CA LYS A 145 2.42 -14.77 28.17
C LYS A 145 2.20 -13.61 27.20
N ALA A 146 0.96 -13.21 26.94
CA ALA A 146 0.60 -12.13 26.05
C ALA A 146 0.70 -10.73 26.67
N SER A 147 0.29 -10.55 27.94
CA SER A 147 0.06 -9.25 28.57
C SER A 147 1.05 -8.89 29.69
N ASN A 148 1.87 -9.84 30.17
CA ASN A 148 2.85 -9.64 31.24
C ASN A 148 4.25 -10.01 30.75
N ARG A 149 4.89 -9.10 30.00
CA ARG A 149 6.11 -9.38 29.23
C ARG A 149 7.38 -8.74 29.81
N THR A 150 7.25 -7.85 30.77
CA THR A 150 8.39 -7.21 31.44
C THR A 150 9.20 -8.22 32.28
N LYS A 151 10.49 -7.99 32.47
CA LYS A 151 11.40 -8.80 33.27
C LYS A 151 11.61 -10.22 32.73
N ARG A 152 11.46 -10.42 31.42
CA ARG A 152 11.60 -11.71 30.75
C ARG A 152 12.82 -11.74 29.83
N ILE A 153 13.34 -12.94 29.57
CA ILE A 153 14.39 -13.19 28.58
C ILE A 153 13.72 -13.75 27.32
N PHE A 154 13.92 -13.09 26.19
CA PHE A 154 13.45 -13.50 24.86
C PHE A 154 14.65 -14.04 24.06
N ASN A 155 14.97 -15.29 24.31
CA ASN A 155 16.14 -15.99 23.75
C ASN A 155 15.76 -17.02 22.68
N ASP A 156 14.61 -16.86 22.04
CA ASP A 156 14.31 -17.57 20.81
C ASP A 156 15.28 -17.16 19.68
N PRO A 157 15.41 -17.94 18.59
CA PRO A 157 16.42 -17.66 17.55
C PRO A 157 16.32 -16.26 16.95
N VAL A 158 15.12 -15.67 16.86
CA VAL A 158 14.91 -14.31 16.34
C VAL A 158 15.31 -13.29 17.41
N GLY A 159 14.95 -13.54 18.67
CA GLY A 159 15.31 -12.71 19.82
C GLY A 159 16.82 -12.62 20.02
N LEU A 160 17.52 -13.74 19.97
CA LEU A 160 18.99 -13.79 20.08
C LEU A 160 19.66 -13.06 18.91
N LYS A 161 19.21 -13.31 17.68
CA LYS A 161 19.75 -12.61 16.49
C LYS A 161 19.55 -11.09 16.56
N ALA A 162 18.46 -10.63 17.16
CA ALA A 162 18.26 -9.21 17.43
C ALA A 162 19.18 -8.70 18.55
N ALA A 163 19.37 -9.49 19.62
CA ALA A 163 20.21 -9.12 20.76
C ALA A 163 21.71 -9.03 20.40
N GLU A 164 22.19 -9.90 19.52
CA GLU A 164 23.56 -9.93 19.01
C GLU A 164 23.83 -8.93 17.86
N ASN A 165 22.79 -8.24 17.39
CA ASN A 165 22.88 -7.35 16.24
C ASN A 165 23.76 -6.13 16.53
N THR A 166 24.62 -5.79 15.57
CA THR A 166 25.53 -4.64 15.63
C THR A 166 25.22 -3.57 14.57
N ILE A 167 24.17 -3.77 13.77
CA ILE A 167 23.81 -2.92 12.63
C ILE A 167 22.58 -2.10 12.97
N GLU A 168 22.61 -0.77 12.77
CA GLU A 168 21.44 0.07 12.92
C GLU A 168 20.34 -0.33 11.94
N GLY A 169 19.10 -0.46 12.42
CA GLY A 169 17.94 -0.77 11.61
C GLY A 169 17.94 -2.17 11.01
N PHE A 170 18.58 -3.15 11.66
CA PHE A 170 18.48 -4.55 11.26
C PHE A 170 17.03 -5.01 11.27
N ALA A 171 16.56 -5.61 10.17
CA ALA A 171 15.17 -6.02 9.99
C ALA A 171 15.07 -7.53 9.74
N GLN A 172 14.16 -8.19 10.45
CA GLN A 172 13.86 -9.61 10.28
C GLN A 172 12.36 -9.88 10.46
N LEU A 173 11.87 -10.96 9.84
CA LEU A 173 10.52 -11.45 10.10
C LEU A 173 10.50 -12.18 11.44
N TYR A 174 9.52 -11.85 12.25
CA TYR A 174 9.31 -12.41 13.58
C TYR A 174 7.89 -12.95 13.73
N LYS A 175 7.79 -14.22 14.07
CA LYS A 175 6.56 -14.81 14.56
C LYS A 175 6.60 -14.80 16.08
N ARG A 176 5.81 -13.89 16.66
CA ARG A 176 5.71 -13.74 18.11
C ARG A 176 5.20 -15.03 18.74
N ASP A 177 5.54 -15.24 20.01
CA ASP A 177 5.05 -16.37 20.81
C ASP A 177 3.52 -16.39 21.00
N THR A 178 2.83 -15.29 20.68
CA THR A 178 1.37 -15.16 20.60
C THR A 178 0.80 -15.50 19.22
N GLY A 179 1.65 -15.82 18.24
CA GLY A 179 1.27 -16.20 16.87
C GLY A 179 1.26 -15.08 15.85
N GLU A 180 1.38 -13.81 16.26
CA GLU A 180 1.39 -12.65 15.38
C GLU A 180 2.66 -12.59 14.54
N MET A 181 2.52 -12.32 13.23
CA MET A 181 3.63 -12.06 12.32
C MET A 181 3.91 -10.56 12.24
N MET A 182 5.17 -10.18 12.31
CA MET A 182 5.60 -8.78 12.27
C MET A 182 7.03 -8.64 11.72
N TRP A 183 7.39 -7.42 11.36
CA TRP A 183 8.78 -7.05 11.22
C TRP A 183 9.34 -6.72 12.60
N ASP A 184 10.44 -7.37 12.98
CA ASP A 184 11.26 -7.03 14.14
C ASP A 184 12.46 -6.20 13.66
N LEU A 185 12.54 -4.96 14.11
CA LEU A 185 13.59 -4.02 13.74
C LEU A 185 14.43 -3.73 14.98
N ALA A 186 15.73 -3.93 14.87
CA ALA A 186 16.67 -3.80 15.97
C ALA A 186 17.80 -2.82 15.65
N SER A 187 18.17 -2.00 16.63
CA SER A 187 19.33 -1.10 16.54
C SER A 187 20.15 -1.18 17.84
N PRO A 188 21.49 -1.22 17.75
CA PRO A 188 22.35 -1.41 18.91
C PRO A 188 22.28 -0.21 19.86
N ILE A 189 22.14 -0.51 21.15
CA ILE A 189 22.26 0.44 22.26
C ILE A 189 23.73 0.40 22.71
N ILE A 190 24.44 1.51 22.53
CA ILE A 190 25.85 1.63 22.88
C ILE A 190 25.98 2.50 24.10
N ILE A 191 26.56 2.00 25.18
CA ILE A 191 26.79 2.70 26.44
C ILE A 191 28.29 2.76 26.71
N LYS A 192 28.85 3.98 26.79
CA LYS A 192 30.32 4.19 27.00
C LYS A 192 31.18 3.39 26.01
N GLY A 193 30.72 3.34 24.72
CA GLY A 193 31.46 2.66 23.65
C GLY A 193 31.32 1.14 23.61
N LYS A 194 30.49 0.54 24.49
CA LYS A 194 30.21 -0.91 24.48
C LYS A 194 28.76 -1.17 24.15
N ILE A 195 28.48 -2.22 23.38
CA ILE A 195 27.11 -2.66 23.08
C ILE A 195 26.52 -3.23 24.39
N TRP A 196 25.42 -2.61 24.84
CA TRP A 196 24.62 -3.07 25.97
C TRP A 196 23.54 -4.05 25.56
N GLY A 197 23.01 -3.87 24.34
CA GLY A 197 21.94 -4.66 23.79
C GLY A 197 21.35 -3.98 22.55
N ASN A 198 20.07 -4.17 22.31
CA ASN A 198 19.40 -3.59 21.16
C ASN A 198 18.04 -2.98 21.57
N PHE A 199 17.70 -1.85 20.95
CA PHE A 199 16.33 -1.35 20.95
C PHE A 199 15.57 -2.08 19.85
N ARG A 200 14.53 -2.82 20.24
CA ARG A 200 13.70 -3.64 19.34
C ARG A 200 12.33 -3.01 19.16
N LEU A 201 11.85 -3.03 17.93
CA LEU A 201 10.55 -2.48 17.57
C LEU A 201 9.83 -3.48 16.66
N GLY A 202 8.62 -3.87 17.06
CA GLY A 202 7.75 -4.76 16.27
C GLY A 202 6.76 -3.96 15.43
N LEU A 203 6.83 -4.09 14.08
CA LEU A 203 5.84 -3.52 13.17
C LEU A 203 4.86 -4.58 12.68
N SER A 204 3.55 -4.31 12.82
CA SER A 204 2.46 -5.21 12.45
C SER A 204 2.39 -5.43 10.95
N LEU A 205 2.47 -6.68 10.49
CA LEU A 205 2.17 -7.03 9.10
C LEU A 205 0.68 -6.88 8.77
N VAL A 206 -0.20 -7.05 9.75
CA VAL A 206 -1.65 -6.83 9.58
C VAL A 206 -1.92 -5.37 9.19
N SER A 207 -1.26 -4.42 9.86
CA SER A 207 -1.39 -2.99 9.51
C SER A 207 -0.85 -2.69 8.11
N LEU A 208 0.25 -3.33 7.71
CA LEU A 208 0.79 -3.21 6.35
C LEU A 208 -0.19 -3.77 5.31
N ASP A 209 -0.77 -4.95 5.56
CA ASP A 209 -1.74 -5.57 4.66
C ASP A 209 -3.04 -4.75 4.55
N GLN A 210 -3.49 -4.14 5.64
CA GLN A 210 -4.61 -3.19 5.61
C GLN A 210 -4.30 -1.96 4.76
N ALA A 211 -3.10 -1.40 4.88
CA ALA A 211 -2.65 -0.28 4.06
C ALA A 211 -2.56 -0.67 2.57
N LYS A 212 -2.01 -1.86 2.26
CA LYS A 212 -1.98 -2.41 0.89
C LYS A 212 -3.39 -2.60 0.31
N SER A 213 -4.32 -3.13 1.12
CA SER A 213 -5.72 -3.33 0.72
C SER A 213 -6.44 -2.01 0.45
N SER A 214 -6.28 -1.02 1.32
CA SER A 214 -6.84 0.31 1.13
C SER A 214 -6.32 0.98 -0.14
N LEU A 215 -5.02 0.88 -0.40
CA LEU A 215 -4.39 1.39 -1.62
C LEU A 215 -4.95 0.69 -2.87
N LEU A 216 -5.10 -0.64 -2.84
CA LEU A 216 -5.67 -1.42 -3.94
C LEU A 216 -7.09 -0.97 -4.27
N VAL A 217 -7.96 -0.86 -3.25
CA VAL A 217 -9.35 -0.40 -3.43
C VAL A 217 -9.38 1.01 -4.04
N THR A 218 -8.55 1.90 -3.55
CA THR A 218 -8.44 3.27 -4.07
C THR A 218 -8.02 3.29 -5.53
N LEU A 219 -6.96 2.57 -5.89
CA LEU A 219 -6.48 2.49 -7.28
C LEU A 219 -7.54 1.88 -8.22
N LEU A 220 -8.17 0.77 -7.79
CA LEU A 220 -9.22 0.13 -8.60
C LEU A 220 -10.44 1.05 -8.77
N SER A 221 -10.82 1.81 -7.76
CA SER A 221 -11.93 2.77 -7.83
C SER A 221 -11.62 3.90 -8.84
N ILE A 222 -10.43 4.47 -8.78
CA ILE A 222 -10.00 5.52 -9.70
C ILE A 222 -9.95 4.99 -11.14
N MET A 223 -9.29 3.84 -11.36
CA MET A 223 -9.15 3.25 -12.68
C MET A 223 -10.50 2.81 -13.26
N GLY A 224 -11.39 2.26 -12.41
CA GLY A 224 -12.76 1.92 -12.80
C GLY A 224 -13.56 3.15 -13.23
N THR A 225 -13.46 4.25 -12.50
CA THR A 225 -14.13 5.52 -12.86
C THR A 225 -13.61 6.05 -14.19
N ILE A 226 -12.29 6.06 -14.40
CA ILE A 226 -11.68 6.47 -15.67
C ILE A 226 -12.17 5.60 -16.83
N PHE A 227 -12.23 4.28 -16.63
CA PHE A 227 -12.70 3.35 -17.65
C PHE A 227 -14.17 3.59 -18.03
N VAL A 228 -15.06 3.71 -17.03
CA VAL A 228 -16.49 4.00 -17.26
C VAL A 228 -16.67 5.32 -18.03
N PHE A 229 -15.96 6.36 -17.61
CA PHE A 229 -15.99 7.65 -18.31
C PHE A 229 -15.47 7.55 -19.75
N SER A 230 -14.39 6.82 -19.97
CA SER A 230 -13.82 6.56 -21.31
C SER A 230 -14.79 5.83 -22.22
N VAL A 231 -15.48 4.79 -21.71
CA VAL A 231 -16.52 4.05 -22.47
C VAL A 231 -17.62 5.00 -22.93
N PHE A 232 -18.10 5.85 -22.01
CA PHE A 232 -19.15 6.82 -22.34
C PHE A 232 -18.67 7.82 -23.39
N LEU A 233 -17.47 8.37 -23.23
CA LEU A 233 -16.91 9.35 -24.17
C LEU A 233 -16.70 8.76 -25.55
N VAL A 234 -16.11 7.56 -25.65
CA VAL A 234 -15.90 6.84 -26.91
C VAL A 234 -17.24 6.57 -27.61
N MET A 235 -18.26 6.15 -26.85
CA MET A 235 -19.60 5.90 -27.40
C MET A 235 -20.21 7.19 -27.98
N LEU A 236 -20.09 8.32 -27.28
CA LEU A 236 -20.57 9.60 -27.77
C LEU A 236 -19.85 10.02 -29.07
N VAL A 237 -18.52 10.02 -29.06
CA VAL A 237 -17.69 10.46 -30.19
C VAL A 237 -17.96 9.58 -31.41
N VAL A 238 -17.90 8.24 -31.26
CA VAL A 238 -18.11 7.30 -32.37
C VAL A 238 -19.53 7.44 -32.94
N ASN A 239 -20.56 7.59 -32.10
CA ASN A 239 -21.92 7.77 -32.59
C ASN A 239 -22.08 9.11 -33.32
N ALA A 240 -21.53 10.21 -32.79
CA ALA A 240 -21.60 11.52 -33.42
C ALA A 240 -20.90 11.51 -34.78
N THR A 241 -19.69 10.92 -34.85
CA THR A 241 -18.88 10.89 -36.07
C THR A 241 -19.45 9.96 -37.17
N LEU A 242 -20.00 8.79 -36.80
CA LEU A 242 -20.47 7.81 -37.77
C LEU A 242 -21.96 7.94 -38.11
N ARG A 243 -22.73 8.80 -37.44
CA ARG A 243 -24.16 9.03 -37.72
C ARG A 243 -24.41 9.53 -39.14
N PRO A 244 -23.65 10.47 -39.72
CA PRO A 244 -23.86 10.93 -41.10
C PRO A 244 -23.75 9.80 -42.13
N LEU A 245 -22.86 8.84 -41.96
CA LEU A 245 -22.71 7.67 -42.86
C LEU A 245 -23.98 6.83 -42.93
N THR A 246 -24.69 6.65 -41.82
CA THR A 246 -25.97 5.92 -41.80
C THR A 246 -27.06 6.67 -42.58
N VAL A 247 -27.06 8.00 -42.46
CA VAL A 247 -27.98 8.86 -43.23
C VAL A 247 -27.65 8.81 -44.72
N PHE A 248 -26.38 8.94 -45.08
CA PHE A 248 -25.95 8.87 -46.46
C PHE A 248 -26.26 7.50 -47.13
N THR A 249 -26.08 6.40 -46.34
CA THR A 249 -26.47 5.07 -46.82
C THR A 249 -27.97 4.97 -47.10
N ALA A 250 -28.81 5.51 -46.19
CA ALA A 250 -30.27 5.51 -46.38
C ALA A 250 -30.67 6.36 -47.59
N ASN A 251 -30.10 7.55 -47.76
CA ASN A 251 -30.36 8.42 -48.91
C ASN A 251 -29.90 7.77 -50.24
N ALA A 252 -28.75 7.11 -50.25
CA ALA A 252 -28.27 6.41 -51.41
C ALA A 252 -29.20 5.26 -51.86
N ILE A 253 -29.80 4.54 -50.91
CA ILE A 253 -30.79 3.49 -51.18
C ILE A 253 -32.06 4.12 -51.79
N GLN A 254 -32.58 5.21 -51.25
CA GLN A 254 -33.76 5.91 -51.78
C GLN A 254 -33.53 6.43 -53.20
N ILE A 255 -32.35 6.96 -53.46
CA ILE A 255 -31.97 7.40 -54.84
C ILE A 255 -31.94 6.19 -55.78
N ALA A 256 -31.40 5.06 -55.35
CA ALA A 256 -31.39 3.82 -56.17
C ALA A 256 -32.80 3.28 -56.45
N ASP A 257 -33.76 3.49 -55.53
CA ASP A 257 -35.17 3.12 -55.67
C ASP A 257 -35.95 4.14 -56.53
N GLY A 258 -35.28 5.18 -57.02
CA GLY A 258 -35.86 6.16 -57.98
C GLY A 258 -36.31 7.47 -57.31
N ASP A 259 -36.17 7.67 -56.03
CA ASP A 259 -36.44 8.93 -55.36
C ASP A 259 -35.25 9.87 -55.45
N VAL A 260 -35.20 10.66 -56.52
CA VAL A 260 -34.12 11.64 -56.78
C VAL A 260 -34.43 13.02 -56.30
N GLU A 261 -35.56 13.24 -55.60
CA GLU A 261 -35.95 14.58 -55.13
C GLU A 261 -35.31 14.91 -53.78
N LEU A 262 -34.96 13.93 -52.99
CA LEU A 262 -34.41 14.10 -51.65
C LEU A 262 -32.96 14.63 -51.72
N GLN A 263 -32.75 15.88 -51.30
CA GLN A 263 -31.42 16.52 -51.31
C GLN A 263 -30.50 15.97 -50.24
N ILE A 264 -29.26 15.68 -50.59
CA ILE A 264 -28.23 15.27 -49.64
C ILE A 264 -27.47 16.49 -49.11
N VAL A 265 -27.62 16.77 -47.82
CA VAL A 265 -26.94 17.90 -47.16
C VAL A 265 -25.68 17.36 -46.45
N ALA A 266 -24.51 17.87 -46.87
CA ALA A 266 -23.21 17.54 -46.30
C ALA A 266 -22.74 18.73 -45.44
N ASN A 267 -22.82 18.61 -44.11
CA ASN A 267 -22.51 19.67 -43.15
C ASN A 267 -21.09 19.54 -42.55
N SER A 268 -20.30 18.53 -42.94
CA SER A 268 -18.94 18.32 -42.43
C SER A 268 -17.90 18.80 -43.45
N ASN A 269 -16.73 19.24 -42.92
CA ASN A 269 -15.58 19.65 -43.78
C ASN A 269 -14.46 18.60 -43.77
N ASP A 270 -14.79 17.32 -43.53
CA ASP A 270 -13.94 16.16 -43.53
C ASP A 270 -14.29 15.20 -44.69
N GLU A 271 -13.69 14.02 -44.72
CA GLU A 271 -13.91 12.97 -45.71
C GLU A 271 -15.39 12.54 -45.78
N ILE A 272 -16.11 12.64 -44.66
CA ILE A 272 -17.54 12.36 -44.57
C ILE A 272 -18.34 13.43 -45.32
N GLY A 273 -17.97 14.69 -45.15
CA GLY A 273 -18.54 15.79 -45.92
C GLY A 273 -18.28 15.69 -47.44
N ASP A 274 -17.08 15.26 -47.84
CA ASP A 274 -16.75 15.07 -49.22
C ASP A 274 -17.51 13.90 -49.85
N LEU A 275 -17.74 12.82 -49.12
CA LEU A 275 -18.64 11.73 -49.51
C LEU A 275 -20.07 12.24 -49.74
N GLY A 276 -20.59 13.06 -48.80
CA GLY A 276 -21.90 13.66 -48.96
C GLY A 276 -22.05 14.53 -50.23
N LYS A 277 -21.04 15.37 -50.52
CA LYS A 277 -20.99 16.18 -51.75
C LYS A 277 -20.93 15.32 -53.01
N ALA A 278 -20.16 14.22 -52.99
CA ALA A 278 -20.08 13.27 -54.13
C ALA A 278 -21.42 12.58 -54.37
N LEU A 279 -22.11 12.14 -53.33
CA LEU A 279 -23.45 11.54 -53.42
C LEU A 279 -24.49 12.54 -53.95
N GLU A 280 -24.44 13.80 -53.55
CA GLU A 280 -25.35 14.86 -54.04
C GLU A 280 -25.11 15.12 -55.55
N ARG A 281 -23.86 15.17 -56.00
CA ARG A 281 -23.53 15.28 -57.44
C ARG A 281 -24.07 14.09 -58.24
N MET A 282 -23.98 12.88 -57.71
CA MET A 282 -24.52 11.67 -58.36
C MET A 282 -26.05 11.75 -58.45
N ARG A 283 -26.72 12.16 -57.38
CA ARG A 283 -28.18 12.36 -57.36
C ARG A 283 -28.62 13.36 -58.43
N LEU A 284 -27.95 14.52 -58.49
CA LEU A 284 -28.27 15.55 -59.49
C LEU A 284 -28.10 15.03 -60.93
N SER A 285 -27.03 14.28 -61.20
CA SER A 285 -26.80 13.66 -62.50
C SER A 285 -27.91 12.67 -62.88
N LEU A 286 -28.35 11.84 -61.97
CA LEU A 286 -29.47 10.90 -62.16
C LEU A 286 -30.78 11.64 -62.37
N LYS A 287 -31.07 12.71 -61.63
CA LYS A 287 -32.26 13.52 -61.78
C LYS A 287 -32.30 14.12 -63.19
N PHE A 288 -31.20 14.72 -63.68
CA PHE A 288 -31.12 15.27 -65.05
C PHE A 288 -31.35 14.19 -66.16
N ALA A 289 -30.82 12.99 -65.95
CA ALA A 289 -31.02 11.90 -66.90
C ALA A 289 -32.49 11.43 -66.94
N MET A 290 -33.12 11.30 -65.77
CA MET A 290 -34.56 10.92 -65.69
C MET A 290 -35.47 11.97 -66.28
N ASP A 291 -35.26 13.27 -66.03
CA ASP A 291 -36.03 14.38 -66.55
C ASP A 291 -35.93 14.46 -68.05
N ARG A 292 -34.73 14.15 -68.68
CA ARG A 292 -34.59 14.07 -70.11
C ARG A 292 -35.35 12.89 -70.71
N LEU A 293 -35.39 11.75 -70.02
CA LEU A 293 -36.16 10.57 -70.49
C LEU A 293 -37.67 10.84 -70.44
N ARG A 294 -38.17 11.50 -69.37
CA ARG A 294 -39.59 11.91 -69.20
C ARG A 294 -40.05 12.93 -70.27
N LYS A 295 -39.19 13.80 -70.78
CA LYS A 295 -39.49 14.80 -71.85
C LYS A 295 -39.46 14.19 -73.26
N LYS A 296 -38.91 13.01 -73.43
CA LYS A 296 -38.84 12.33 -74.70
C LYS A 296 -40.00 11.34 -75.01
N ASN A 297 -40.75 10.96 -73.96
CA ASN A 297 -42.00 10.22 -74.03
C ASN A 297 -43.20 11.17 -73.88
#